data_bdb31f2c29e62cee6757dac558d91144
#
_entry.id   bdb31f2c29e62cee6757dac558d91144
#
_cell.length_a   1.000
_cell.length_b   1.000
_cell.length_c   1.000
_cell.angle_alpha   90.00
_cell.angle_beta   90.00
_cell.angle_gamma   90.00
#
_symmetry.space_group_name_H-M   'P 1'
#
loop_
_entity.id
_entity.type
_entity.pdbx_description
1 polymer ?
#
loop_
_entity_poly.entity_id
_entity_poly.type
_entity_poly.pdbx_seq_one_letter_code
_entity_poly.pdbx_strand_id
1 'polypeptide(L)'
;QELAKLRVWIPYFPVDKYPVPQNVTNNLQYAYKLISFSKFGQTSLEEKGFTSTLIVEGVDTELFKPMDKKEMRKKYGIPEEVFLFGMIAANKENPPRKGFQEDLEAFKMFYAKHPDAYLFIHTQQRGPGGFPVEDFARINGFQDRMFQMIPYQAIWNSDSKKINKEMNCFDVLLHPSQTEGFGLTVIEAASAGIPSIINNTTSMPEMVVEGKT
;
A
#
# COMPACT_ATOMS: atom_id res chain seq x y z
N GLN A 1 -20.68 21.07 -11.37
CA GLN A 1 -21.70 21.59 -12.31
C GLN A 1 -21.60 20.91 -13.69
N GLU A 2 -20.42 20.53 -14.18
CA GLU A 2 -20.31 19.81 -15.46
C GLU A 2 -20.81 18.37 -15.40
N LEU A 3 -20.62 17.68 -14.28
CA LEU A 3 -21.13 16.30 -14.09
C LEU A 3 -22.64 16.20 -14.13
N ALA A 4 -23.36 17.26 -13.76
CA ALA A 4 -24.82 17.32 -13.87
C ALA A 4 -25.35 17.33 -15.31
N LYS A 5 -24.48 17.57 -16.29
CA LYS A 5 -24.83 17.51 -17.72
C LYS A 5 -24.74 16.11 -18.29
N LEU A 6 -24.09 15.16 -17.57
CA LEU A 6 -24.04 13.77 -17.98
C LEU A 6 -25.40 13.12 -17.70
N ARG A 7 -25.95 12.42 -18.67
CA ARG A 7 -27.26 11.73 -18.52
C ARG A 7 -27.21 10.56 -17.54
N VAL A 8 -26.04 9.88 -17.45
CA VAL A 8 -25.80 8.77 -16.54
C VAL A 8 -24.34 8.84 -16.06
N TRP A 9 -24.15 9.12 -14.79
CA TRP A 9 -22.85 9.09 -14.13
C TRP A 9 -22.87 8.08 -12.99
N ILE A 10 -22.02 7.06 -13.08
CA ILE A 10 -21.89 5.99 -12.10
C ILE A 10 -20.42 5.99 -11.62
N PRO A 11 -20.10 6.74 -10.57
CA PRO A 11 -18.74 6.74 -10.03
C PRO A 11 -18.44 5.41 -9.33
N TYR A 12 -17.30 4.85 -9.65
CA TYR A 12 -16.64 3.76 -8.96
C TYR A 12 -15.35 4.31 -8.36
N PHE A 13 -15.29 4.42 -7.03
CA PHE A 13 -14.25 5.22 -6.38
C PHE A 13 -13.93 4.76 -4.97
N PRO A 14 -12.67 4.99 -4.51
CA PRO A 14 -12.27 4.72 -3.14
C PRO A 14 -12.82 5.79 -2.18
N VAL A 15 -13.17 5.36 -0.98
CA VAL A 15 -13.39 6.22 0.18
C VAL A 15 -12.26 5.91 1.17
N ASP A 16 -11.33 6.84 1.31
CA ASP A 16 -10.13 6.69 2.15
C ASP A 16 -10.11 7.63 3.36
N LYS A 17 -11.20 8.38 3.60
CA LYS A 17 -11.32 9.33 4.71
C LYS A 17 -12.67 9.20 5.40
N TYR A 18 -12.62 9.34 6.73
CA TYR A 18 -13.79 9.42 7.57
C TYR A 18 -13.72 10.68 8.47
N PRO A 19 -14.81 11.45 8.54
CA PRO A 19 -16.01 11.39 7.70
C PRO A 19 -15.70 11.73 6.23
N VAL A 20 -16.57 11.26 5.30
CA VAL A 20 -16.43 11.60 3.87
C VAL A 20 -16.44 13.12 3.70
N PRO A 21 -15.44 13.70 3.03
CA PRO A 21 -15.32 15.15 2.90
C PRO A 21 -16.51 15.79 2.15
N GLN A 22 -16.92 16.98 2.57
CA GLN A 22 -18.08 17.69 2.00
C GLN A 22 -17.92 17.98 0.50
N ASN A 23 -16.71 18.29 0.05
CA ASN A 23 -16.46 18.52 -1.38
C ASN A 23 -16.66 17.27 -2.24
N VAL A 24 -16.51 16.06 -1.67
CA VAL A 24 -16.83 14.79 -2.32
C VAL A 24 -18.37 14.63 -2.38
N THR A 25 -19.04 14.72 -1.22
CA THR A 25 -20.49 14.51 -1.14
C THR A 25 -21.29 15.52 -1.98
N ASN A 26 -20.81 16.76 -2.09
CA ASN A 26 -21.44 17.77 -2.95
C ASN A 26 -21.51 17.37 -4.44
N ASN A 27 -20.60 16.52 -4.88
CA ASN A 27 -20.61 16.01 -6.25
C ASN A 27 -21.45 14.74 -6.37
N LEU A 28 -21.45 13.88 -5.36
CA LEU A 28 -22.15 12.58 -5.39
C LEU A 28 -23.65 12.69 -5.54
N GLN A 29 -24.26 13.80 -5.12
CA GLN A 29 -25.70 14.06 -5.31
C GLN A 29 -26.16 14.04 -6.78
N TYR A 30 -25.23 14.17 -7.72
CA TYR A 30 -25.52 14.14 -9.16
C TYR A 30 -25.33 12.74 -9.78
N ALA A 31 -24.86 11.77 -8.99
CA ALA A 31 -24.64 10.42 -9.49
C ALA A 31 -25.97 9.67 -9.67
N TYR A 32 -26.07 8.92 -10.77
CA TYR A 32 -27.20 8.01 -10.99
C TYR A 32 -27.16 6.81 -10.03
N LYS A 33 -25.97 6.25 -9.82
CA LYS A 33 -25.66 5.21 -8.82
C LYS A 33 -24.25 5.41 -8.31
N LEU A 34 -23.97 4.99 -7.07
CA LEU A 34 -22.65 4.97 -6.49
C LEU A 34 -22.16 3.53 -6.35
N ILE A 35 -20.88 3.31 -6.62
CA ILE A 35 -20.21 2.04 -6.37
C ILE A 35 -19.02 2.32 -5.46
N SER A 36 -18.95 1.61 -4.32
CA SER A 36 -17.87 1.69 -3.35
C SER A 36 -16.95 0.47 -3.46
N PHE A 37 -15.64 0.65 -3.17
CA PHE A 37 -14.62 -0.40 -3.23
C PHE A 37 -14.63 -1.32 -2.00
N SER A 38 -15.11 -0.83 -0.86
CA SER A 38 -15.00 -1.47 0.44
C SER A 38 -16.27 -1.29 1.27
N LYS A 39 -16.47 -2.15 2.26
CA LYS A 39 -17.56 -2.00 3.24
C LYS A 39 -17.40 -0.72 4.05
N PHE A 40 -16.16 -0.37 4.43
CA PHE A 40 -15.84 0.90 5.06
C PHE A 40 -16.36 2.08 4.21
N GLY A 41 -16.06 2.07 2.91
CA GLY A 41 -16.53 3.10 1.98
C GLY A 41 -18.04 3.14 1.86
N GLN A 42 -18.69 1.98 1.77
CA GLN A 42 -20.14 1.86 1.73
C GLN A 42 -20.79 2.47 2.98
N THR A 43 -20.37 2.04 4.17
CA THR A 43 -20.88 2.55 5.45
C THR A 43 -20.65 4.05 5.60
N SER A 44 -19.44 4.53 5.25
CA SER A 44 -19.11 5.96 5.31
C SER A 44 -20.00 6.83 4.41
N LEU A 45 -20.43 6.30 3.27
CA LEU A 45 -21.38 6.95 2.37
C LEU A 45 -22.80 6.92 2.92
N GLU A 46 -23.22 5.79 3.49
CA GLU A 46 -24.56 5.62 4.11
C GLU A 46 -24.78 6.62 5.25
N GLU A 47 -23.75 6.85 6.09
CA GLU A 47 -23.81 7.85 7.16
C GLU A 47 -23.98 9.30 6.64
N LYS A 48 -23.63 9.53 5.37
CA LYS A 48 -23.86 10.80 4.68
C LYS A 48 -25.16 10.83 3.86
N GLY A 49 -26.00 9.78 4.00
CA GLY A 49 -27.26 9.66 3.30
C GLY A 49 -27.18 9.18 1.85
N PHE A 50 -26.04 8.61 1.44
CA PHE A 50 -25.84 8.06 0.10
C PHE A 50 -25.87 6.54 0.13
N THR A 51 -26.71 5.93 -0.73
CA THR A 51 -26.69 4.48 -0.95
C THR A 51 -25.70 4.13 -2.04
N SER A 52 -24.83 3.15 -1.80
CA SER A 52 -23.89 2.63 -2.80
C SER A 52 -24.00 1.11 -2.95
N THR A 53 -23.61 0.62 -4.12
CA THR A 53 -23.41 -0.81 -4.36
C THR A 53 -21.96 -1.17 -4.05
N LEU A 54 -21.74 -2.18 -3.20
CA LEU A 54 -20.40 -2.67 -2.94
C LEU A 54 -19.93 -3.55 -4.10
N ILE A 55 -18.84 -3.14 -4.75
CA ILE A 55 -18.09 -3.94 -5.70
C ILE A 55 -16.62 -3.79 -5.32
N VAL A 56 -16.07 -4.82 -4.69
CA VAL A 56 -14.67 -4.81 -4.24
C VAL A 56 -13.72 -4.88 -5.42
N GLU A 57 -12.53 -4.30 -5.26
CA GLU A 57 -11.45 -4.44 -6.22
C GLU A 57 -10.95 -5.89 -6.26
N GLY A 58 -10.32 -6.25 -7.36
CA GLY A 58 -9.72 -7.56 -7.56
C GLY A 58 -8.22 -7.48 -7.75
N VAL A 59 -7.57 -8.65 -7.76
CA VAL A 59 -6.17 -8.84 -8.09
C VAL A 59 -6.03 -9.81 -9.27
N ASP A 60 -5.09 -9.52 -10.17
CA ASP A 60 -4.73 -10.44 -11.25
C ASP A 60 -3.85 -11.57 -10.68
N THR A 61 -4.45 -12.72 -10.40
CA THR A 61 -3.77 -13.90 -9.81
C THR A 61 -2.85 -14.62 -10.79
N GLU A 62 -2.94 -14.35 -12.09
CA GLU A 62 -1.96 -14.84 -13.08
C GLU A 62 -0.68 -14.00 -13.05
N LEU A 63 -0.81 -12.75 -12.68
CA LEU A 63 0.29 -11.80 -12.57
C LEU A 63 0.93 -11.85 -11.18
N PHE A 64 0.12 -11.70 -10.13
CA PHE A 64 0.55 -11.77 -8.73
C PHE A 64 0.38 -13.18 -8.21
N LYS A 65 1.47 -13.93 -8.16
CA LYS A 65 1.50 -15.33 -7.75
C LYS A 65 2.82 -15.69 -7.09
N PRO A 66 2.85 -16.78 -6.30
CA PRO A 66 4.09 -17.28 -5.72
C PRO A 66 5.14 -17.59 -6.77
N MET A 67 6.38 -17.21 -6.48
CA MET A 67 7.59 -17.53 -7.27
C MET A 67 8.64 -18.13 -6.34
N ASP A 68 9.70 -18.71 -6.93
CA ASP A 68 10.83 -19.21 -6.15
C ASP A 68 11.56 -18.04 -5.45
N LYS A 69 11.44 -17.97 -4.12
CA LYS A 69 12.01 -16.91 -3.28
C LYS A 69 13.53 -16.84 -3.40
N LYS A 70 14.20 -17.98 -3.47
CA LYS A 70 15.68 -18.04 -3.59
C LYS A 70 16.14 -17.48 -4.93
N GLU A 71 15.45 -17.84 -6.00
CA GLU A 71 15.74 -17.29 -7.34
C GLU A 71 15.52 -15.78 -7.36
N MET A 72 14.41 -15.29 -6.79
CA MET A 72 14.11 -13.87 -6.75
C MET A 72 15.14 -13.10 -5.90
N ARG A 73 15.48 -13.58 -4.71
CA ARG A 73 16.52 -12.97 -3.87
C ARG A 73 17.88 -12.91 -4.57
N LYS A 74 18.29 -14.00 -5.21
CA LYS A 74 19.53 -14.04 -6.01
C LYS A 74 19.54 -12.98 -7.10
N LYS A 75 18.40 -12.80 -7.79
CA LYS A 75 18.26 -11.78 -8.85
C LYS A 75 18.42 -10.35 -8.34
N TYR A 76 17.99 -10.07 -7.13
CA TYR A 76 18.07 -8.74 -6.51
C TYR A 76 19.29 -8.57 -5.59
N GLY A 77 20.21 -9.56 -5.52
CA GLY A 77 21.38 -9.51 -4.67
C GLY A 77 21.09 -9.55 -3.17
N ILE A 78 19.93 -10.12 -2.80
CA ILE A 78 19.50 -10.25 -1.41
C ILE A 78 20.02 -11.59 -0.87
N PRO A 79 20.68 -11.62 0.30
CA PRO A 79 21.10 -12.88 0.92
C PRO A 79 19.93 -13.80 1.21
N GLU A 80 20.12 -15.12 1.02
CA GLU A 80 19.03 -16.09 1.14
C GLU A 80 18.47 -16.20 2.56
N GLU A 81 19.36 -16.14 3.57
CA GLU A 81 19.04 -16.46 4.97
C GLU A 81 18.51 -15.28 5.80
N VAL A 82 18.42 -14.08 5.21
CA VAL A 82 17.97 -12.91 5.95
C VAL A 82 16.45 -12.88 6.11
N PHE A 83 15.97 -12.32 7.21
CA PHE A 83 14.56 -11.95 7.33
C PHE A 83 14.33 -10.59 6.67
N LEU A 84 13.50 -10.57 5.63
CA LEU A 84 13.30 -9.40 4.79
C LEU A 84 11.88 -8.84 4.93
N PHE A 85 11.79 -7.67 5.53
CA PHE A 85 10.59 -6.84 5.45
C PHE A 85 10.50 -6.14 4.11
N GLY A 86 9.32 -6.06 3.51
CA GLY A 86 9.08 -5.32 2.28
C GLY A 86 8.08 -4.18 2.46
N MET A 87 8.34 -3.03 1.86
CA MET A 87 7.39 -1.93 1.75
C MET A 87 7.30 -1.45 0.31
N ILE A 88 6.08 -1.36 -0.23
CA ILE A 88 5.82 -0.86 -1.58
C ILE A 88 4.78 0.25 -1.48
N ALA A 89 5.21 1.49 -1.60
CA ALA A 89 4.32 2.64 -1.47
C ALA A 89 4.90 3.91 -2.13
N ALA A 90 4.05 4.84 -2.51
CA ALA A 90 4.47 6.15 -3.00
C ALA A 90 4.81 7.09 -1.85
N ASN A 91 6.03 7.65 -1.85
CA ASN A 91 6.54 8.59 -0.84
C ASN A 91 6.44 10.04 -1.37
N LYS A 92 5.24 10.60 -1.40
CA LYS A 92 4.99 11.88 -2.08
C LYS A 92 4.10 12.87 -1.30
N GLU A 93 3.70 12.55 -0.09
CA GLU A 93 2.74 13.35 0.70
C GLU A 93 3.40 13.89 1.97
N ASN A 94 2.94 15.06 2.43
CA ASN A 94 3.30 15.64 3.72
C ASN A 94 2.02 16.08 4.46
N PRO A 95 1.68 15.46 5.60
CA PRO A 95 2.34 14.27 6.18
C PRO A 95 2.21 13.03 5.30
N PRO A 96 3.18 12.09 5.37
CA PRO A 96 3.20 10.90 4.53
C PRO A 96 2.19 9.87 5.04
N ARG A 97 0.97 9.85 4.49
CA ARG A 97 -0.10 8.94 4.94
C ARG A 97 0.22 7.44 4.75
N LYS A 98 1.26 7.12 4.00
CA LYS A 98 1.71 5.73 3.79
C LYS A 98 2.54 5.17 4.94
N GLY A 99 2.76 5.94 6.03
CA GLY A 99 3.37 5.47 7.25
C GLY A 99 4.89 5.21 7.17
N PHE A 100 5.62 5.91 6.29
CA PHE A 100 7.07 5.73 6.16
C PHE A 100 7.84 5.99 7.44
N GLN A 101 7.46 7.00 8.21
CA GLN A 101 8.12 7.31 9.46
C GLN A 101 7.89 6.19 10.47
N GLU A 102 6.64 5.80 10.64
CA GLU A 102 6.21 4.77 11.57
C GLU A 102 6.89 3.42 11.26
N ASP A 103 6.98 3.09 9.96
CA ASP A 103 7.61 1.85 9.49
C ASP A 103 9.11 1.82 9.81
N LEU A 104 9.81 2.91 9.51
CA LEU A 104 11.24 3.01 9.75
C LEU A 104 11.59 3.09 11.24
N GLU A 105 10.75 3.72 12.06
CA GLU A 105 10.90 3.70 13.52
C GLU A 105 10.64 2.29 14.09
N ALA A 106 9.62 1.60 13.60
CA ALA A 106 9.35 0.21 14.00
C ALA A 106 10.48 -0.72 13.57
N PHE A 107 10.98 -0.58 12.33
CA PHE A 107 12.13 -1.35 11.85
C PHE A 107 13.38 -1.08 12.68
N LYS A 108 13.68 0.16 13.01
CA LYS A 108 14.80 0.51 13.91
C LYS A 108 14.70 -0.20 15.26
N MET A 109 13.51 -0.22 15.86
CA MET A 109 13.29 -0.90 17.14
C MET A 109 13.47 -2.43 17.03
N PHE A 110 13.03 -3.01 15.92
CA PHE A 110 13.20 -4.42 15.61
C PHE A 110 14.67 -4.76 15.36
N TYR A 111 15.32 -3.99 14.50
CA TYR A 111 16.73 -4.13 14.15
C TYR A 111 17.67 -4.09 15.37
N ALA A 112 17.36 -3.26 16.36
CA ALA A 112 18.15 -3.21 17.61
C ALA A 112 18.21 -4.55 18.36
N LYS A 113 17.22 -5.43 18.15
CA LYS A 113 17.13 -6.77 18.75
C LYS A 113 17.48 -7.89 17.76
N HIS A 114 17.35 -7.62 16.46
CA HIS A 114 17.52 -8.56 15.36
C HIS A 114 18.40 -7.94 14.27
N PRO A 115 19.72 -7.87 14.48
CA PRO A 115 20.64 -7.16 13.56
C PRO A 115 20.84 -7.87 12.22
N ASP A 116 20.29 -9.05 12.04
CA ASP A 116 20.19 -9.84 10.83
C ASP A 116 18.95 -9.50 9.96
N ALA A 117 18.06 -8.65 10.46
CA ALA A 117 16.90 -8.20 9.70
C ALA A 117 17.28 -7.19 8.61
N TYR A 118 16.55 -7.25 7.49
CA TYR A 118 16.69 -6.35 6.36
C TYR A 118 15.35 -5.74 5.99
N LEU A 119 15.40 -4.57 5.35
CA LEU A 119 14.24 -3.84 4.86
C LEU A 119 14.40 -3.56 3.37
N PHE A 120 13.41 -3.95 2.57
CA PHE A 120 13.32 -3.62 1.16
C PHE A 120 12.26 -2.54 0.97
N ILE A 121 12.61 -1.40 0.41
CA ILE A 121 11.66 -0.32 0.14
C ILE A 121 11.57 -0.05 -1.36
N HIS A 122 10.41 -0.31 -1.94
CA HIS A 122 10.07 0.15 -3.28
C HIS A 122 9.33 1.49 -3.17
N THR A 123 10.07 2.57 -3.32
CA THR A 123 9.52 3.92 -3.31
C THR A 123 10.41 4.88 -4.09
N GLN A 124 9.91 6.06 -4.40
CA GLN A 124 10.77 7.17 -4.83
C GLN A 124 11.56 7.70 -3.63
N GLN A 125 12.82 8.02 -3.85
CA GLN A 125 13.74 8.46 -2.80
C GLN A 125 13.24 9.70 -2.04
N ARG A 126 12.79 10.71 -2.76
CA ARG A 126 12.24 11.94 -2.20
C ARG A 126 11.37 12.64 -3.24
N GLY A 127 10.09 12.33 -3.22
CA GLY A 127 9.12 13.20 -3.91
C GLY A 127 8.93 14.51 -3.16
N PRO A 128 8.37 15.54 -3.79
CA PRO A 128 8.00 16.77 -3.09
C PRO A 128 7.13 16.44 -1.86
N GLY A 129 7.63 16.74 -0.65
CA GLY A 129 6.94 16.45 0.61
C GLY A 129 7.11 15.02 1.15
N GLY A 130 7.84 14.14 0.48
CA GLY A 130 8.07 12.77 0.97
C GLY A 130 8.99 12.68 2.19
N PHE A 131 8.89 11.58 2.94
CA PHE A 131 9.74 11.30 4.10
C PHE A 131 11.18 10.98 3.64
N PRO A 132 12.23 11.49 4.33
CA PRO A 132 13.64 11.28 3.96
C PRO A 132 14.15 9.90 4.40
N VAL A 133 13.74 8.85 3.70
CA VAL A 133 13.99 7.43 4.03
C VAL A 133 15.47 7.13 4.23
N GLU A 134 16.33 7.53 3.28
CA GLU A 134 17.79 7.25 3.34
C GLU A 134 18.48 8.00 4.48
N ASP A 135 18.14 9.27 4.66
CA ASP A 135 18.72 10.07 5.74
C ASP A 135 18.33 9.50 7.11
N PHE A 136 17.09 9.06 7.25
CA PHE A 136 16.61 8.42 8.48
C PHE A 136 17.38 7.12 8.75
N ALA A 137 17.54 6.26 7.77
CA ALA A 137 18.25 5.01 7.90
C ALA A 137 19.74 5.22 8.24
N ARG A 138 20.38 6.20 7.58
CA ARG A 138 21.77 6.57 7.83
C ARG A 138 21.99 7.09 9.24
N ILE A 139 21.15 8.02 9.70
CA ILE A 139 21.23 8.60 11.05
C ILE A 139 21.01 7.54 12.13
N ASN A 140 20.18 6.54 11.87
CA ASN A 140 19.83 5.48 12.81
C ASN A 140 20.68 4.19 12.63
N GLY A 141 21.68 4.19 11.76
CA GLY A 141 22.70 3.15 11.66
C GLY A 141 22.24 1.83 11.03
N PHE A 142 21.18 1.83 10.21
CA PHE A 142 20.74 0.64 9.48
C PHE A 142 20.68 0.80 7.96
N GLN A 143 21.36 1.81 7.41
CA GLN A 143 21.41 2.04 5.97
C GLN A 143 21.92 0.81 5.20
N ASP A 144 22.94 0.10 5.74
CA ASP A 144 23.51 -1.09 5.14
C ASP A 144 22.58 -2.33 5.22
N ARG A 145 21.43 -2.19 5.86
CA ARG A 145 20.38 -3.22 5.99
C ARG A 145 19.17 -2.90 5.13
N MET A 146 19.28 -1.90 4.29
CA MET A 146 18.21 -1.52 3.38
C MET A 146 18.56 -1.86 1.93
N PHE A 147 17.62 -2.52 1.29
CA PHE A 147 17.56 -2.59 -0.16
C PHE A 147 16.58 -1.52 -0.62
N GLN A 148 17.08 -0.49 -1.26
CA GLN A 148 16.21 0.51 -1.87
C GLN A 148 16.25 0.35 -3.38
N MET A 149 15.07 0.18 -3.95
CA MET A 149 14.96 0.13 -5.39
C MET A 149 14.45 1.48 -5.91
N ILE A 150 15.29 2.14 -6.69
CA ILE A 150 14.93 2.94 -7.85
C ILE A 150 14.96 4.45 -7.69
N PRO A 151 15.74 5.12 -8.57
CA PRO A 151 15.58 6.53 -8.88
C PRO A 151 14.16 6.84 -9.36
N TYR A 152 13.67 8.06 -9.07
CA TYR A 152 12.36 8.59 -9.41
C TYR A 152 11.86 8.21 -10.83
N GLN A 153 12.73 8.21 -11.82
CA GLN A 153 12.39 7.89 -13.21
C GLN A 153 11.97 6.43 -13.45
N ALA A 154 12.38 5.51 -12.58
CA ALA A 154 12.09 4.10 -12.77
C ALA A 154 10.78 3.67 -12.09
N ILE A 155 10.23 4.43 -11.15
CA ILE A 155 8.90 4.17 -10.57
C ILE A 155 7.82 4.29 -11.63
N TRP A 156 7.90 5.28 -12.51
CA TRP A 156 6.95 5.46 -13.61
C TRP A 156 7.01 4.35 -14.66
N ASN A 157 8.12 3.58 -14.70
CA ASN A 157 8.33 2.44 -15.60
C ASN A 157 8.28 1.08 -14.87
N SER A 158 7.90 1.05 -13.59
CA SER A 158 7.72 -0.21 -12.87
C SER A 158 6.43 -0.87 -13.32
N ASP A 159 6.55 -1.99 -14.03
CA ASP A 159 5.40 -2.82 -14.38
C ASP A 159 5.03 -3.74 -13.19
N SER A 160 3.81 -4.22 -13.20
CA SER A 160 3.30 -5.11 -12.16
C SER A 160 4.06 -6.44 -12.08
N LYS A 161 4.70 -6.89 -13.18
CA LYS A 161 5.55 -8.09 -13.17
C LYS A 161 6.80 -7.88 -12.33
N LYS A 162 7.37 -6.67 -12.35
CA LYS A 162 8.51 -6.32 -11.50
C LYS A 162 8.08 -6.28 -10.03
N ILE A 163 6.94 -5.65 -9.74
CA ILE A 163 6.38 -5.59 -8.39
C ILE A 163 6.16 -6.99 -7.82
N ASN A 164 5.57 -7.91 -8.60
CA ASN A 164 5.41 -9.30 -8.15
C ASN A 164 6.74 -9.99 -7.84
N LYS A 165 7.79 -9.78 -8.64
CA LYS A 165 9.12 -10.36 -8.39
C LYS A 165 9.73 -9.81 -7.11
N GLU A 166 9.58 -8.52 -6.84
CA GLU A 166 10.05 -7.86 -5.62
C GLU A 166 9.31 -8.39 -4.39
N MET A 167 7.97 -8.48 -4.46
CA MET A 167 7.14 -9.07 -3.40
C MET A 167 7.60 -10.49 -3.04
N ASN A 168 7.91 -11.31 -4.04
CA ASN A 168 8.38 -12.68 -3.82
C ASN A 168 9.78 -12.78 -3.17
N CYS A 169 10.47 -11.65 -2.92
CA CYS A 169 11.66 -11.62 -2.08
C CYS A 169 11.35 -11.52 -0.59
N PHE A 170 10.17 -11.02 -0.23
CA PHE A 170 9.80 -10.66 1.15
C PHE A 170 9.44 -11.88 2.00
N ASP A 171 9.65 -11.76 3.30
CA ASP A 171 9.05 -12.65 4.31
C ASP A 171 7.73 -12.08 4.81
N VAL A 172 7.60 -10.74 4.84
CA VAL A 172 6.39 -10.04 5.23
C VAL A 172 6.30 -8.68 4.53
N LEU A 173 5.11 -8.29 4.11
CA LEU A 173 4.83 -6.94 3.62
C LEU A 173 4.45 -6.04 4.80
N LEU A 174 5.08 -4.87 4.91
CA LEU A 174 4.66 -3.78 5.79
C LEU A 174 3.79 -2.81 5.01
N HIS A 175 2.58 -2.56 5.52
CA HIS A 175 1.65 -1.61 4.91
C HIS A 175 0.96 -0.75 5.97
N PRO A 176 1.72 0.12 6.68
CA PRO A 176 1.24 0.90 7.80
C PRO A 176 0.46 2.15 7.37
N SER A 177 -0.17 2.14 6.21
CA SER A 177 -0.95 3.28 5.71
C SER A 177 -1.98 3.72 6.73
N GLN A 178 -2.04 5.02 7.00
CA GLN A 178 -3.01 5.62 7.92
C GLN A 178 -4.42 5.56 7.35
N THR A 179 -4.55 5.64 6.02
CA THR A 179 -5.84 5.57 5.32
C THR A 179 -5.69 4.92 3.95
N GLU A 180 -6.63 4.05 3.61
CA GLU A 180 -6.77 3.42 2.29
C GLU A 180 -8.23 3.28 1.89
N GLY A 181 -8.50 3.43 0.61
CA GLY A 181 -9.84 3.16 0.07
C GLY A 181 -10.10 1.68 -0.19
N PHE A 182 -9.04 0.88 -0.39
CA PHE A 182 -9.08 -0.56 -0.55
C PHE A 182 -7.82 -1.22 0.01
N GLY A 183 -6.66 -1.09 -0.64
CA GLY A 183 -5.41 -1.72 -0.24
C GLY A 183 -4.89 -2.75 -1.25
N LEU A 184 -4.83 -2.36 -2.54
CA LEU A 184 -4.39 -3.24 -3.62
C LEU A 184 -3.08 -3.96 -3.33
N THR A 185 -2.07 -3.26 -2.80
CA THR A 185 -0.76 -3.86 -2.49
C THR A 185 -0.87 -5.02 -1.51
N VAL A 186 -1.84 -4.99 -0.58
CA VAL A 186 -2.05 -6.06 0.41
C VAL A 186 -2.63 -7.30 -0.24
N ILE A 187 -3.64 -7.17 -1.12
CA ILE A 187 -4.20 -8.32 -1.83
C ILE A 187 -3.26 -8.86 -2.91
N GLU A 188 -2.40 -8.02 -3.50
CA GLU A 188 -1.32 -8.43 -4.39
C GLU A 188 -0.29 -9.30 -3.65
N ALA A 189 0.12 -8.86 -2.45
CA ALA A 189 1.01 -9.65 -1.59
C ALA A 189 0.37 -10.98 -1.15
N ALA A 190 -0.89 -10.95 -0.73
CA ALA A 190 -1.63 -12.16 -0.36
C ALA A 190 -1.73 -13.15 -1.54
N SER A 191 -1.97 -12.65 -2.77
CA SER A 191 -1.98 -13.46 -3.99
C SER A 191 -0.61 -14.07 -4.31
N ALA A 192 0.48 -13.35 -3.95
CA ALA A 192 1.85 -13.85 -4.06
C ALA A 192 2.26 -14.78 -2.90
N GLY A 193 1.38 -15.03 -1.93
CA GLY A 193 1.65 -15.86 -0.76
C GLY A 193 2.47 -15.16 0.33
N ILE A 194 2.49 -13.84 0.37
CA ILE A 194 3.26 -13.03 1.31
C ILE A 194 2.32 -12.48 2.39
N PRO A 195 2.53 -12.80 3.67
CA PRO A 195 1.75 -12.23 4.76
C PRO A 195 1.99 -10.72 4.90
N SER A 196 1.01 -10.00 5.44
CA SER A 196 1.08 -8.55 5.58
C SER A 196 0.84 -8.09 7.02
N ILE A 197 1.60 -7.07 7.44
CA ILE A 197 1.35 -6.30 8.66
C ILE A 197 0.71 -4.98 8.24
N ILE A 198 -0.48 -4.72 8.72
CA ILE A 198 -1.30 -3.56 8.32
C ILE A 198 -1.81 -2.79 9.54
N ASN A 199 -2.22 -1.54 9.33
CA ASN A 199 -2.99 -0.81 10.32
C ASN A 199 -4.47 -1.26 10.34
N ASN A 200 -5.06 -1.27 11.53
CA ASN A 200 -6.48 -1.56 11.72
C ASN A 200 -7.32 -0.28 11.50
N THR A 201 -7.28 0.28 10.29
CA THR A 201 -7.97 1.53 9.93
C THR A 201 -8.63 1.43 8.57
N THR A 202 -9.69 2.20 8.37
CA THR A 202 -10.43 2.32 7.09
C THR A 202 -10.80 0.96 6.49
N SER A 203 -10.50 0.72 5.21
CA SER A 203 -10.78 -0.54 4.52
C SER A 203 -9.78 -1.66 4.81
N MET A 204 -8.66 -1.37 5.47
CA MET A 204 -7.54 -2.32 5.62
C MET A 204 -7.93 -3.64 6.32
N PRO A 205 -8.72 -3.64 7.42
CA PRO A 205 -9.14 -4.89 8.07
C PRO A 205 -9.96 -5.83 7.18
N GLU A 206 -10.51 -5.32 6.08
CA GLU A 206 -11.29 -6.14 5.13
C GLU A 206 -10.40 -7.01 4.23
N MET A 207 -9.09 -6.67 4.13
CA MET A 207 -8.14 -7.32 3.23
C MET A 207 -7.42 -8.51 3.85
N VAL A 208 -7.49 -8.68 5.16
CA VAL A 208 -6.72 -9.69 5.89
C VAL A 208 -7.60 -10.47 6.86
N VAL A 209 -7.13 -11.67 7.21
CA VAL A 209 -7.67 -12.44 8.32
C VAL A 209 -6.57 -12.56 9.37
N GLU A 210 -6.78 -11.95 10.53
CA GLU A 210 -5.79 -11.92 11.61
C GLU A 210 -5.27 -13.32 11.95
N GLY A 211 -3.95 -13.46 11.97
CA GLY A 211 -3.27 -14.73 12.25
C GLY A 211 -3.31 -15.75 11.12
N LYS A 212 -3.81 -15.41 9.92
CA LYS A 212 -3.89 -16.33 8.77
C LYS A 212 -3.25 -15.79 7.49
N THR A 213 -3.16 -14.48 7.36
CA THR A 213 -2.58 -13.82 6.17
C THR A 213 -1.74 -12.63 6.59
#